data_979c05bf5e0aa71f55845f429d96b4cd
#
_entry.id   979c05bf5e0aa71f55845f429d96b4cd
#
_cell.length_a   1.000
_cell.length_b   1.000
_cell.length_c   1.000
_cell.angle_alpha   90.00
_cell.angle_beta   90.00
_cell.angle_gamma   90.00
#
_symmetry.space_group_name_H-M   'P 1'
#
loop_
_entity.id
_entity.type
_entity.pdbx_description
1 polymer ?
#
loop_
_entity_poly.entity_id
_entity_poly.type
_entity_poly.pdbx_seq_one_letter_code
_entity_poly.pdbx_strand_id
1 'polypeptide(L)'
;MPDRPSPAAAERHRLFLNFPGWLAAARQVTQGKVPHRQPPASPGEPDPARPLLWLACREGLLLLVNESGGHLQAVRAEPYGYHLQERMRLQIATDSECFAYHNVPPGSAVLVAEYDGKDRDVVCGVRLAVQAPRLGCLAIHPPTAKGGVAETVLLWAHGGSPGSVTVLETPCLP
;
A
#
# COMPACT_ATOMS: atom_id res chain seq x y z
N MET A 1 -31.62 -2.04 -23.16
CA MET A 1 -30.56 -1.02 -23.20
C MET A 1 -29.45 -1.50 -22.27
N PRO A 2 -28.23 -1.75 -22.78
CA PRO A 2 -27.16 -2.14 -21.89
C PRO A 2 -26.75 -0.93 -21.05
N ASP A 3 -26.66 -1.13 -19.73
CA ASP A 3 -26.18 -0.14 -18.77
C ASP A 3 -24.80 0.37 -19.18
N ARG A 4 -24.70 1.67 -19.39
CA ARG A 4 -23.42 2.36 -19.54
C ARG A 4 -22.69 2.24 -18.22
N PRO A 5 -21.47 1.67 -18.18
CA PRO A 5 -20.70 1.65 -16.94
C PRO A 5 -20.51 3.10 -16.46
N SER A 6 -20.75 3.32 -15.18
CA SER A 6 -20.57 4.62 -14.53
C SER A 6 -19.13 5.11 -14.77
N PRO A 7 -18.90 6.37 -15.14
CA PRO A 7 -17.56 6.90 -15.37
C PRO A 7 -16.63 6.78 -14.15
N ALA A 8 -17.16 6.63 -12.95
CA ALA A 8 -16.41 6.36 -11.73
C ALA A 8 -15.70 4.97 -11.74
N ALA A 9 -16.24 3.97 -12.44
CA ALA A 9 -15.63 2.63 -12.51
C ALA A 9 -14.34 2.60 -13.34
N ALA A 10 -14.18 3.48 -14.32
CA ALA A 10 -13.00 3.54 -15.19
C ALA A 10 -11.77 4.20 -14.52
N GLU A 11 -11.97 5.01 -13.47
CA GLU A 11 -10.89 5.69 -12.76
C GLU A 11 -10.27 4.88 -11.63
N ARG A 12 -10.87 3.77 -11.23
CA ARG A 12 -10.50 2.98 -10.04
C ARG A 12 -9.30 2.04 -10.22
N HIS A 13 -8.81 1.89 -11.44
CA HIS A 13 -7.61 1.14 -11.75
C HIS A 13 -6.52 2.09 -12.24
N ARG A 14 -5.95 2.90 -11.34
CA ARG A 14 -4.88 3.82 -11.70
C ARG A 14 -3.52 3.21 -11.41
N LEU A 15 -2.72 3.11 -12.46
CA LEU A 15 -1.31 2.81 -12.41
C LEU A 15 -0.52 4.11 -12.62
N PHE A 16 0.34 4.44 -11.66
CA PHE A 16 1.23 5.60 -11.71
C PHE A 16 2.64 5.13 -12.05
N LEU A 17 3.08 5.36 -13.28
CA LEU A 17 4.44 5.04 -13.71
C LEU A 17 5.43 6.10 -13.19
N ASN A 18 6.68 5.68 -12.95
CA ASN A 18 7.75 6.57 -12.46
C ASN A 18 7.36 7.29 -11.17
N PHE A 19 6.76 6.57 -10.23
CA PHE A 19 6.38 7.12 -8.94
C PHE A 19 7.63 7.45 -8.13
N PRO A 20 7.68 8.60 -7.41
CA PRO A 20 8.82 8.96 -6.57
C PRO A 20 9.11 7.86 -5.54
N GLY A 21 10.37 7.42 -5.47
CA GLY A 21 10.77 6.41 -4.49
C GLY A 21 10.74 6.95 -3.05
N TRP A 22 10.80 6.03 -2.09
CA TRP A 22 10.77 6.31 -0.65
C TRP A 22 11.74 7.41 -0.23
N LEU A 23 12.97 7.39 -0.74
CA LEU A 23 13.99 8.39 -0.40
C LEU A 23 13.64 9.79 -0.91
N ALA A 24 12.99 9.90 -2.05
CA ALA A 24 12.54 11.18 -2.59
C ALA A 24 11.33 11.70 -1.82
N ALA A 25 10.38 10.81 -1.47
CA ALA A 25 9.22 11.14 -0.66
C ALA A 25 9.63 11.59 0.76
N ALA A 26 10.55 10.88 1.40
CA ALA A 26 11.06 11.25 2.72
C ALA A 26 11.74 12.62 2.73
N ARG A 27 12.42 13.01 1.65
CA ARG A 27 13.04 14.36 1.53
C ARG A 27 12.03 15.48 1.43
N GLN A 28 10.84 15.23 0.88
CA GLN A 28 9.77 16.23 0.80
C GLN A 28 9.12 16.50 2.16
N VAL A 29 9.06 15.49 3.03
CA VAL A 29 8.49 15.63 4.39
C VAL A 29 9.49 16.25 5.37
N THR A 30 10.79 16.10 5.14
CA THR A 30 11.85 16.56 6.05
C THR A 30 12.53 17.87 5.62
N GLN A 31 11.82 18.84 5.13
CA GLN A 31 12.34 20.22 5.15
C GLN A 31 12.39 20.74 6.61
N GLY A 32 13.25 20.13 7.43
CA GLY A 32 13.47 20.58 8.81
C GLY A 32 14.26 19.66 9.73
N LYS A 33 14.29 18.36 9.51
CA LYS A 33 15.13 17.44 10.32
C LYS A 33 15.67 16.31 9.46
N VAL A 34 16.95 16.35 9.16
CA VAL A 34 17.69 15.25 8.55
C VAL A 34 17.84 14.14 9.60
N PRO A 35 17.23 12.96 9.45
CA PRO A 35 17.59 11.84 10.32
C PRO A 35 19.04 11.47 10.03
N HIS A 36 19.83 11.30 11.06
CA HIS A 36 21.21 10.79 10.95
C HIS A 36 21.16 9.41 10.31
N ARG A 37 21.44 9.38 9.03
CA ARG A 37 21.54 8.14 8.25
C ARG A 37 22.97 7.67 8.31
N GLN A 38 23.20 6.46 8.82
CA GLN A 38 24.46 5.78 8.59
C GLN A 38 24.65 5.60 7.08
N PRO A 39 25.81 5.95 6.52
CA PRO A 39 26.10 5.69 5.11
C PRO A 39 26.08 4.18 4.85
N PRO A 40 25.71 3.74 3.62
CA PRO A 40 25.73 2.33 3.26
C PRO A 40 27.11 1.76 3.46
N ALA A 41 27.20 0.57 4.03
CA ALA A 41 28.44 -0.04 4.48
C ALA A 41 29.43 -0.41 3.35
N SER A 42 28.95 -0.53 2.10
CA SER A 42 29.80 -0.77 0.92
C SER A 42 29.08 -0.47 -0.38
N PRO A 43 29.77 -0.04 -1.45
CA PRO A 43 29.18 0.12 -2.78
C PRO A 43 28.78 -1.26 -3.33
N GLY A 44 27.49 -1.50 -3.49
CA GLY A 44 26.93 -2.74 -4.05
C GLY A 44 26.13 -3.60 -3.09
N GLU A 45 26.18 -3.36 -1.78
CA GLU A 45 25.23 -3.97 -0.85
C GLU A 45 23.88 -3.27 -0.92
N PRO A 46 22.76 -4.03 -0.97
CA PRO A 46 21.43 -3.43 -0.90
C PRO A 46 21.31 -2.68 0.43
N ASP A 47 20.91 -1.39 0.36
CA ASP A 47 20.66 -0.58 1.54
C ASP A 47 19.60 -1.29 2.42
N PRO A 48 19.93 -1.77 3.61
CA PRO A 48 19.00 -2.52 4.47
C PRO A 48 17.78 -1.68 4.89
N ALA A 49 17.88 -0.36 4.80
CA ALA A 49 16.80 0.56 5.09
C ALA A 49 15.95 0.91 3.84
N ARG A 50 16.19 0.28 2.69
CA ARG A 50 15.39 0.49 1.48
C ARG A 50 14.11 -0.35 1.55
N PRO A 51 12.92 0.25 1.41
CA PRO A 51 11.69 -0.52 1.29
C PRO A 51 11.61 -1.21 -0.08
N LEU A 52 11.02 -2.40 -0.10
CA LEU A 52 10.61 -3.10 -1.32
C LEU A 52 9.17 -2.75 -1.68
N LEU A 53 8.31 -2.67 -0.67
CA LEU A 53 6.90 -2.31 -0.79
C LEU A 53 6.54 -1.31 0.31
N TRP A 54 5.81 -0.28 -0.04
CA TRP A 54 5.31 0.70 0.92
C TRP A 54 4.01 1.35 0.45
N LEU A 55 3.29 1.95 1.39
CA LEU A 55 2.07 2.71 1.13
C LEU A 55 2.37 4.19 1.14
N ALA A 56 1.99 4.89 0.07
CA ALA A 56 2.02 6.34 -0.03
C ALA A 56 0.60 6.90 0.07
N CYS A 57 0.46 8.05 0.73
CA CYS A 57 -0.79 8.79 0.78
C CYS A 57 -0.67 10.05 -0.09
N ARG A 58 -1.62 10.26 -1.00
CA ARG A 58 -1.67 11.43 -1.88
C ARG A 58 -3.12 11.87 -2.06
N GLU A 59 -3.48 13.03 -1.53
CA GLU A 59 -4.80 13.65 -1.74
C GLU A 59 -5.99 12.72 -1.48
N GLY A 60 -5.94 11.93 -0.41
CA GLY A 60 -6.99 10.95 -0.08
C GLY A 60 -6.86 9.60 -0.80
N LEU A 61 -5.87 9.45 -1.68
CA LEU A 61 -5.57 8.18 -2.33
C LEU A 61 -4.50 7.43 -1.54
N LEU A 62 -4.73 6.15 -1.30
CA LEU A 62 -3.73 5.23 -0.78
C LEU A 62 -3.14 4.42 -1.93
N LEU A 63 -1.84 4.49 -2.10
CA LEU A 63 -1.12 3.89 -3.20
C LEU A 63 -0.13 2.84 -2.68
N LEU A 64 -0.13 1.64 -3.27
CA LEU A 64 0.93 0.65 -3.07
C LEU A 64 2.07 0.94 -4.04
N VAL A 65 3.24 1.22 -3.53
CA VAL A 65 4.45 1.52 -4.32
C VAL A 65 5.34 0.28 -4.42
N ASN A 66 5.73 -0.06 -5.64
CA ASN A 66 6.61 -1.18 -5.95
C ASN A 66 8.05 -0.69 -6.14
N GLU A 67 8.89 -0.87 -5.14
CA GLU A 67 10.36 -0.66 -5.22
C GLU A 67 11.16 -1.97 -5.16
N SER A 68 10.50 -3.12 -5.38
CA SER A 68 11.13 -4.44 -5.28
C SER A 68 12.19 -4.72 -6.36
N GLY A 69 12.29 -3.87 -7.38
CA GLY A 69 13.18 -4.06 -8.52
C GLY A 69 12.66 -5.08 -9.54
N GLY A 70 11.51 -5.68 -9.32
CA GLY A 70 10.84 -6.61 -10.23
C GLY A 70 9.35 -6.30 -10.37
N HIS A 71 8.69 -6.93 -11.35
CA HIS A 71 7.26 -6.81 -11.52
C HIS A 71 6.52 -7.54 -10.39
N LEU A 72 5.44 -6.95 -9.89
CA LEU A 72 4.45 -7.68 -9.10
C LEU A 72 3.49 -8.35 -10.09
N GLN A 73 3.45 -9.66 -10.08
CA GLN A 73 2.62 -10.45 -11.02
C GLN A 73 1.13 -10.18 -10.80
N ALA A 74 0.74 -10.09 -9.53
CA ALA A 74 -0.62 -9.74 -9.14
C ALA A 74 -0.62 -8.91 -7.85
N VAL A 75 -1.53 -7.94 -7.79
CA VAL A 75 -1.85 -7.17 -6.60
C VAL A 75 -3.36 -7.17 -6.46
N ARG A 76 -3.86 -7.55 -5.29
CA ARG A 76 -5.26 -7.41 -4.92
C ARG A 76 -5.35 -6.63 -3.62
N ALA A 77 -6.23 -5.66 -3.57
CA ALA A 77 -6.47 -4.85 -2.39
C ALA A 77 -7.95 -4.83 -2.04
N GLU A 78 -8.24 -5.04 -0.76
CA GLU A 78 -9.58 -5.02 -0.18
C GLU A 78 -9.61 -3.97 0.93
N PRO A 79 -10.00 -2.71 0.63
CA PRO A 79 -10.22 -1.72 1.67
C PRO A 79 -11.43 -2.08 2.52
N TYR A 80 -11.37 -1.75 3.81
CA TYR A 80 -12.47 -1.94 4.73
C TYR A 80 -12.52 -0.83 5.79
N GLY A 81 -13.68 -0.64 6.39
CA GLY A 81 -13.87 0.30 7.47
C GLY A 81 -14.82 -0.24 8.53
N TYR A 82 -14.72 0.28 9.75
CA TYR A 82 -15.65 0.00 10.83
C TYR A 82 -15.78 1.18 11.80
N HIS A 83 -16.95 1.34 12.40
CA HIS A 83 -17.16 2.26 13.52
C HIS A 83 -16.85 1.57 14.85
N LEU A 84 -16.17 2.29 15.72
CA LEU A 84 -16.04 1.90 17.13
C LEU A 84 -17.24 2.49 17.90
N GLN A 85 -18.33 1.74 18.01
CA GLN A 85 -19.40 2.04 18.96
C GLN A 85 -19.33 1.09 20.14
N GLU A 86 -19.20 1.66 21.35
CA GLU A 86 -19.35 1.03 22.68
C GLU A 86 -19.15 -0.50 22.72
N ARG A 87 -17.90 -0.96 22.50
CA ARG A 87 -17.48 -2.38 22.56
C ARG A 87 -17.94 -3.28 21.40
N MET A 88 -18.67 -2.81 20.40
CA MET A 88 -18.98 -3.57 19.21
C MET A 88 -18.34 -2.97 17.97
N ARG A 89 -17.63 -3.80 17.20
CA ARG A 89 -17.13 -3.44 15.87
C ARG A 89 -18.27 -3.64 14.88
N LEU A 90 -18.96 -2.57 14.53
CA LEU A 90 -19.90 -2.59 13.41
C LEU A 90 -19.09 -2.46 12.12
N GLN A 91 -18.97 -3.54 11.39
CA GLN A 91 -18.41 -3.50 10.05
C GLN A 91 -19.38 -2.70 9.18
N ILE A 92 -18.94 -1.54 8.70
CA ILE A 92 -19.66 -0.88 7.63
C ILE A 92 -19.45 -1.77 6.42
N ALA A 93 -20.52 -2.31 5.86
CA ALA A 93 -20.50 -2.85 4.52
C ALA A 93 -20.22 -1.66 3.57
N THR A 94 -18.96 -1.30 3.43
CA THR A 94 -18.54 -0.62 2.23
C THR A 94 -18.80 -1.63 1.13
N ASP A 95 -19.46 -1.23 0.06
CA ASP A 95 -19.35 -1.91 -1.24
C ASP A 95 -17.86 -1.83 -1.58
N SER A 96 -17.08 -2.72 -0.94
CA SER A 96 -15.63 -2.70 -1.00
C SER A 96 -15.26 -3.24 -2.35
N GLU A 97 -15.20 -2.32 -3.30
CA GLU A 97 -14.64 -2.66 -4.59
C GLU A 97 -13.21 -3.10 -4.38
N CYS A 98 -12.94 -4.33 -4.76
CA CYS A 98 -11.60 -4.86 -4.78
C CYS A 98 -10.83 -4.20 -5.91
N PHE A 99 -9.63 -3.71 -5.59
CA PHE A 99 -8.67 -3.27 -6.59
C PHE A 99 -7.81 -4.47 -7.00
N ALA A 100 -7.68 -4.71 -8.30
CA ALA A 100 -6.87 -5.81 -8.81
C ALA A 100 -6.00 -5.34 -9.98
N TYR A 101 -4.71 -5.67 -9.91
CA TYR A 101 -3.72 -5.30 -10.91
C TYR A 101 -2.86 -6.50 -11.28
N HIS A 102 -2.39 -6.53 -12.52
CA HIS A 102 -1.46 -7.51 -13.03
C HIS A 102 -0.23 -6.82 -13.61
N ASN A 103 0.93 -7.47 -13.45
CA ASN A 103 2.20 -7.01 -14.00
C ASN A 103 2.56 -5.57 -13.62
N VAL A 104 2.46 -5.24 -12.33
CA VAL A 104 2.81 -3.90 -11.83
C VAL A 104 4.32 -3.68 -11.93
N PRO A 105 4.81 -2.75 -12.75
CA PRO A 105 6.25 -2.55 -12.97
C PRO A 105 6.97 -2.06 -11.71
N PRO A 106 8.28 -2.29 -11.58
CA PRO A 106 9.08 -1.64 -10.55
C PRO A 106 9.11 -0.12 -10.76
N GLY A 107 9.19 0.65 -9.68
CA GLY A 107 9.16 2.11 -9.71
C GLY A 107 7.78 2.70 -10.03
N SER A 108 6.73 1.92 -9.92
CA SER A 108 5.34 2.37 -10.11
C SER A 108 4.51 2.21 -8.84
N ALA A 109 3.36 2.85 -8.81
CA ALA A 109 2.37 2.74 -7.76
C ALA A 109 0.99 2.41 -8.30
N VAL A 110 0.18 1.70 -7.52
CA VAL A 110 -1.20 1.38 -7.85
C VAL A 110 -2.13 1.81 -6.74
N LEU A 111 -3.33 2.27 -7.11
CA LEU A 111 -4.37 2.66 -6.17
C LEU A 111 -4.91 1.44 -5.43
N VAL A 112 -4.92 1.47 -4.09
CA VAL A 112 -5.40 0.37 -3.24
C VAL A 112 -6.53 0.76 -2.30
N ALA A 113 -6.75 2.04 -2.07
CA ALA A 113 -7.92 2.56 -1.36
C ALA A 113 -8.09 4.06 -1.65
N GLU A 114 -9.32 4.54 -1.51
CA GLU A 114 -9.67 5.95 -1.52
C GLU A 114 -10.33 6.31 -0.19
N TYR A 115 -9.93 7.43 0.39
CA TYR A 115 -10.48 7.93 1.64
C TYR A 115 -11.16 9.28 1.42
N ASP A 116 -12.48 9.30 1.64
CA ASP A 116 -13.20 10.56 1.71
C ASP A 116 -12.92 11.22 3.07
N GLY A 117 -12.43 12.47 3.07
CA GLY A 117 -12.12 13.21 4.29
C GLY A 117 -13.33 13.46 5.22
N LYS A 118 -14.51 12.97 4.86
CA LYS A 118 -15.72 13.00 5.67
C LYS A 118 -15.76 11.89 6.73
N ASP A 119 -15.04 10.79 6.52
CA ASP A 119 -15.10 9.60 7.36
C ASP A 119 -14.08 9.62 8.52
N ARG A 120 -13.89 10.78 9.16
CA ARG A 120 -12.91 10.94 10.25
C ARG A 120 -13.14 10.03 11.45
N ASP A 121 -14.35 9.53 11.66
CA ASP A 121 -14.72 8.67 12.78
C ASP A 121 -14.70 7.18 12.40
N VAL A 122 -14.45 6.85 11.15
CA VAL A 122 -14.31 5.49 10.66
C VAL A 122 -12.87 5.02 10.83
N VAL A 123 -12.69 3.85 11.41
CA VAL A 123 -11.38 3.18 11.40
C VAL A 123 -11.25 2.44 10.08
N CYS A 124 -10.28 2.83 9.28
CA CYS A 124 -10.03 2.29 7.96
C CYS A 124 -8.84 1.33 7.98
N GLY A 125 -8.92 0.32 7.13
CA GLY A 125 -7.85 -0.63 6.88
C GLY A 125 -7.86 -1.08 5.43
N VAL A 126 -6.83 -1.79 5.03
CA VAL A 126 -6.73 -2.46 3.73
C VAL A 126 -6.07 -3.82 3.91
N ARG A 127 -6.59 -4.83 3.22
CA ARG A 127 -5.94 -6.13 3.08
C ARG A 127 -5.31 -6.19 1.72
N LEU A 128 -4.04 -6.55 1.67
CA LEU A 128 -3.29 -6.65 0.43
C LEU A 128 -2.89 -8.11 0.19
N ALA A 129 -3.07 -8.58 -1.04
CA ALA A 129 -2.48 -9.81 -1.52
C ALA A 129 -1.53 -9.45 -2.67
N VAL A 130 -0.26 -9.81 -2.53
CA VAL A 130 0.79 -9.49 -3.50
C VAL A 130 1.48 -10.77 -3.93
N GLN A 131 1.61 -10.95 -5.24
CA GLN A 131 2.36 -12.04 -5.83
C GLN A 131 3.54 -11.49 -6.64
N ALA A 132 4.74 -11.96 -6.34
CA ALA A 132 5.94 -11.58 -7.06
C ALA A 132 6.94 -12.74 -7.12
N PRO A 133 7.71 -12.89 -8.22
CA PRO A 133 8.61 -14.04 -8.41
C PRO A 133 9.65 -14.20 -7.30
N ARG A 134 10.12 -13.08 -6.72
CA ARG A 134 11.15 -13.09 -5.67
C ARG A 134 10.58 -13.06 -4.25
N LEU A 135 9.34 -12.63 -4.08
CA LEU A 135 8.71 -12.47 -2.77
C LEU A 135 7.72 -13.60 -2.46
N GLY A 136 7.35 -14.40 -3.48
CA GLY A 136 6.28 -15.38 -3.36
C GLY A 136 4.90 -14.72 -3.30
N CYS A 137 3.98 -15.33 -2.59
CA CYS A 137 2.62 -14.85 -2.40
C CYS A 137 2.46 -14.39 -0.95
N LEU A 138 2.18 -13.12 -0.78
CA LEU A 138 2.11 -12.47 0.53
C LEU A 138 0.71 -11.91 0.78
N ALA A 139 0.18 -12.17 1.96
CA ALA A 139 -0.93 -11.40 2.53
C ALA A 139 -0.35 -10.36 3.49
N ILE A 140 -0.65 -9.09 3.26
CA ILE A 140 -0.11 -7.97 4.00
C ILE A 140 -1.25 -7.18 4.63
N HIS A 141 -1.16 -6.97 5.93
CA HIS A 141 -2.13 -6.23 6.72
C HIS A 141 -1.44 -5.04 7.39
N PRO A 142 -1.53 -3.84 6.81
CA PRO A 142 -1.07 -2.61 7.46
C PRO A 142 -1.92 -2.29 8.70
N PRO A 143 -1.41 -1.47 9.63
CA PRO A 143 -2.19 -1.03 10.77
C PRO A 143 -3.39 -0.20 10.34
N THR A 144 -4.52 -0.41 11.00
CA THR A 144 -5.72 0.41 10.80
C THR A 144 -5.58 1.78 11.47
N ALA A 145 -6.21 2.80 10.90
CA ALA A 145 -6.24 4.13 11.49
C ALA A 145 -7.57 4.84 11.24
N LYS A 146 -7.92 5.80 12.10
CA LYS A 146 -9.09 6.65 11.90
C LYS A 146 -8.88 7.56 10.68
N GLY A 147 -9.88 7.63 9.83
CA GLY A 147 -9.90 8.53 8.68
C GLY A 147 -9.01 8.10 7.50
N GLY A 148 -8.38 6.94 7.57
CA GLY A 148 -7.55 6.40 6.50
C GLY A 148 -6.27 5.73 6.99
N VAL A 149 -5.73 4.81 6.20
CA VAL A 149 -4.45 4.15 6.50
C VAL A 149 -3.32 5.14 6.28
N ALA A 150 -2.38 5.20 7.22
CA ALA A 150 -1.23 6.08 7.14
C ALA A 150 -0.16 5.56 6.16
N GLU A 151 0.68 6.48 5.67
CA GLU A 151 1.88 6.14 4.93
C GLU A 151 2.78 5.23 5.79
N THR A 152 3.15 4.06 5.25
CA THR A 152 3.95 3.08 6.00
C THR A 152 4.73 2.15 5.07
N VAL A 153 5.89 1.70 5.53
CA VAL A 153 6.62 0.63 4.87
C VAL A 153 5.94 -0.70 5.17
N LEU A 154 5.80 -1.53 4.14
CA LEU A 154 5.22 -2.87 4.25
C LEU A 154 6.29 -3.95 4.34
N LEU A 155 7.34 -3.82 3.54
CA LEU A 155 8.42 -4.80 3.45
C LEU A 155 9.75 -4.10 3.16
N TRP A 156 10.77 -4.41 3.95
CA TRP A 156 12.13 -3.93 3.77
C TRP A 156 12.96 -4.85 2.85
N ALA A 157 14.03 -4.33 2.28
CA ALA A 157 14.94 -5.08 1.41
C ALA A 157 15.57 -6.31 2.08
N HIS A 158 15.74 -6.30 3.39
CA HIS A 158 16.23 -7.44 4.17
C HIS A 158 15.16 -8.50 4.50
N GLY A 159 13.93 -8.36 3.93
CA GLY A 159 12.84 -9.31 4.12
C GLY A 159 11.99 -9.10 5.38
N GLY A 160 12.34 -8.13 6.22
CA GLY A 160 11.56 -7.78 7.42
C GLY A 160 10.44 -6.79 7.10
N SER A 161 9.47 -6.71 8.00
CA SER A 161 8.39 -5.71 8.01
C SER A 161 8.41 -4.93 9.33
N PRO A 162 7.88 -3.69 9.36
CA PRO A 162 7.66 -3.00 10.63
C PRO A 162 6.79 -3.83 11.56
N GLY A 163 7.03 -3.75 12.88
CA GLY A 163 6.27 -4.54 13.86
C GLY A 163 4.76 -4.26 13.89
N SER A 164 4.32 -3.14 13.30
CA SER A 164 2.90 -2.78 13.14
C SER A 164 2.25 -3.39 11.89
N VAL A 165 3.04 -3.97 10.98
CA VAL A 165 2.56 -4.58 9.74
C VAL A 165 2.64 -6.09 9.86
N THR A 166 1.52 -6.77 9.60
CA THR A 166 1.50 -8.24 9.55
C THR A 166 1.71 -8.70 8.13
N VAL A 167 2.73 -9.53 7.90
CA VAL A 167 3.02 -10.15 6.61
C VAL A 167 2.99 -11.67 6.77
N LEU A 168 2.18 -12.34 5.97
CA LEU A 168 1.99 -13.79 5.98
C LEU A 168 2.28 -14.33 4.58
N GLU A 169 3.07 -15.40 4.50
CA GLU A 169 3.17 -16.18 3.26
C GLU A 169 1.88 -16.97 3.05
N THR A 170 1.36 -16.93 1.85
CA THR A 170 0.12 -17.61 1.47
C THR A 170 0.33 -18.48 0.24
N PRO A 171 -0.48 -19.55 0.03
CA PRO A 171 -0.50 -20.23 -1.25
C PRO A 171 -0.84 -19.24 -2.36
N CYS A 172 -0.11 -19.32 -3.48
CA CYS A 172 -0.43 -18.51 -4.64
C CYS A 172 -1.78 -18.96 -5.21
N LEU A 173 -2.64 -18.00 -5.48
CA LEU A 173 -3.89 -18.27 -6.19
C LEU A 173 -3.54 -18.69 -7.63
N PRO A 174 -4.26 -19.69 -8.16
CA PRO A 174 -4.05 -20.17 -9.52
C PRO A 174 -4.36 -19.11 -10.57
#